data_7e4d9a36473cc5197c4ff7eb14a4974e
#
_entry.id   7e4d9a36473cc5197c4ff7eb14a4974e
#
_cell.length_a   1.000
_cell.length_b   1.000
_cell.length_c   1.000
_cell.angle_alpha   90.00
_cell.angle_beta   90.00
_cell.angle_gamma   90.00
#
_symmetry.space_group_name_H-M   'P 1'
#
loop_
_entity.id
_entity.type
_entity.pdbx_description
1 polymer ?
#
loop_
_entity_poly.entity_id
_entity_poly.type
_entity_poly.pdbx_seq_one_letter_code
_entity_poly.pdbx_strand_id
1 'polypeptide(L)'
;MKTKKIMIALFLGLFSFTACNNDEDASQVNLKPKIDKIELGLGNNEIGVIGEDFHFNAEITAGDKIENVQIKIIQRSTETYTKVWSHEINWTQYAGAKNATVHKHFDIPLDAAQGKYDFIIIVTDQSGTKLEEKKNITLYAAGNLPVNPVASIFNVHKNDAAFFRKGKYTLEGDSFKTADKFASQVTLSGVKGNGKMYLLLIQKNTKHIPESIDQIDFSKVIVYDVIEHKDMAEVGGFSNITFDENNIVNRPYPTLLIGVVKDNNIPNSQDITGSRAWGSGDYNFVAVYKNTTYNINWSQAITIPITL
;
A
#
# COMPACT_ATOMS: atom_id res chain seq x y z
N MET A 1 -39.48 -36.59 82.42
CA MET A 1 -39.40 -35.62 83.54
C MET A 1 -39.04 -34.23 82.99
N LYS A 2 -39.87 -33.27 83.30
CA LYS A 2 -39.72 -31.82 83.30
C LYS A 2 -39.46 -31.12 81.92
N THR A 3 -40.56 -30.68 81.37
CA THR A 3 -40.89 -29.47 80.64
C THR A 3 -40.07 -28.23 81.03
N LYS A 4 -39.61 -27.45 80.08
CA LYS A 4 -39.55 -25.97 80.18
C LYS A 4 -39.89 -25.34 78.82
N LYS A 5 -41.06 -24.67 78.86
CA LYS A 5 -41.49 -23.72 77.80
C LYS A 5 -40.64 -22.45 77.89
N ILE A 6 -40.19 -21.95 76.80
CA ILE A 6 -39.73 -20.55 76.64
C ILE A 6 -40.39 -19.95 75.39
N MET A 7 -41.21 -18.95 75.73
CA MET A 7 -41.93 -18.04 74.85
C MET A 7 -40.88 -17.03 74.29
N ILE A 8 -40.78 -16.90 72.98
CA ILE A 8 -39.99 -15.79 72.37
C ILE A 8 -40.97 -14.99 71.55
N ALA A 9 -40.99 -13.70 71.89
CA ALA A 9 -41.81 -12.67 71.30
C ALA A 9 -41.40 -12.35 69.83
N LEU A 10 -42.44 -12.18 69.05
CA LEU A 10 -42.36 -11.74 67.66
C LEU A 10 -42.09 -10.25 67.62
N PHE A 11 -40.90 -9.87 67.21
CA PHE A 11 -40.59 -8.47 66.91
C PHE A 11 -40.67 -8.27 65.35
N LEU A 12 -41.79 -7.66 64.95
CA LEU A 12 -41.99 -7.20 63.56
C LEU A 12 -41.16 -5.92 63.35
N GLY A 13 -39.97 -6.05 62.73
CA GLY A 13 -39.19 -4.92 62.22
C GLY A 13 -39.57 -4.63 60.78
N LEU A 14 -40.33 -3.55 60.57
CA LEU A 14 -40.52 -2.98 59.24
C LEU A 14 -39.15 -2.44 58.71
N PHE A 15 -38.54 -3.18 57.83
CA PHE A 15 -37.43 -2.59 56.96
C PHE A 15 -38.07 -1.92 55.77
N SER A 16 -38.12 -0.59 55.81
CA SER A 16 -38.39 0.26 54.67
C SER A 16 -37.19 0.18 53.76
N PHE A 17 -37.25 -0.58 52.69
CA PHE A 17 -36.29 -0.50 51.59
C PHE A 17 -36.58 0.80 50.81
N THR A 18 -35.85 1.85 51.10
CA THR A 18 -35.69 2.97 50.15
C THR A 18 -34.81 2.47 49.03
N ALA A 19 -35.41 2.01 47.94
CA ALA A 19 -34.73 1.83 46.66
C ALA A 19 -34.35 3.24 46.18
N CYS A 20 -33.09 3.63 46.36
CA CYS A 20 -32.50 4.68 45.54
C CYS A 20 -32.41 4.11 44.12
N ASN A 21 -33.33 4.49 43.27
CA ASN A 21 -33.11 4.49 41.84
C ASN A 21 -32.08 5.60 41.57
N ASN A 22 -30.81 5.26 41.63
CA ASN A 22 -29.82 6.00 40.87
C ASN A 22 -29.91 5.47 39.42
N ASP A 23 -30.89 5.95 38.69
CA ASP A 23 -30.77 6.08 37.25
C ASP A 23 -29.70 7.15 37.01
N GLU A 24 -28.42 6.80 37.22
CA GLU A 24 -27.36 7.47 36.47
C GLU A 24 -27.66 7.15 35.01
N ASP A 25 -28.29 8.09 34.34
CA ASP A 25 -28.21 8.23 32.89
C ASP A 25 -26.71 8.20 32.57
N ALA A 26 -26.18 6.99 32.32
CA ALA A 26 -24.90 6.83 31.69
C ALA A 26 -25.09 7.50 30.31
N SER A 27 -24.77 8.78 30.24
CA SER A 27 -24.70 9.50 28.99
C SER A 27 -23.82 8.64 28.11
N GLN A 28 -24.42 7.96 27.13
CA GLN A 28 -23.72 7.18 26.15
C GLN A 28 -22.71 8.16 25.51
N VAL A 29 -21.45 8.01 25.86
CA VAL A 29 -20.37 8.75 25.22
C VAL A 29 -20.40 8.33 23.76
N ASN A 30 -21.03 9.16 22.95
CA ASN A 30 -21.14 8.92 21.51
C ASN A 30 -19.74 9.07 20.92
N LEU A 31 -18.98 7.98 20.91
CA LEU A 31 -17.62 7.95 20.36
C LEU A 31 -17.71 8.28 18.87
N LYS A 32 -16.97 9.30 18.44
CA LYS A 32 -16.86 9.64 17.02
C LYS A 32 -16.06 8.57 16.27
N PRO A 33 -16.37 8.31 15.01
CA PRO A 33 -15.50 7.53 14.13
C PRO A 33 -14.09 8.12 14.10
N LYS A 34 -13.10 7.26 13.79
CA LYS A 34 -11.70 7.64 13.63
C LYS A 34 -11.17 7.06 12.32
N ILE A 35 -10.32 7.81 11.64
CA ILE A 35 -9.64 7.38 10.43
C ILE A 35 -8.14 7.52 10.66
N ASP A 36 -7.40 6.44 10.41
CA ASP A 36 -5.95 6.37 10.54
C ASP A 36 -5.32 5.84 9.23
N LYS A 37 -4.02 5.99 9.08
CA LYS A 37 -3.20 5.44 7.99
C LYS A 37 -3.79 5.72 6.60
N ILE A 38 -4.18 6.97 6.36
CA ILE A 38 -4.72 7.38 5.07
C ILE A 38 -3.58 7.39 4.03
N GLU A 39 -3.79 6.68 2.93
CA GLU A 39 -2.94 6.72 1.74
C GLU A 39 -3.77 7.11 0.53
N LEU A 40 -3.33 8.13 -0.21
CA LEU A 40 -3.97 8.65 -1.42
C LEU A 40 -2.99 8.60 -2.59
N GLY A 41 -3.37 7.90 -3.65
CA GLY A 41 -2.50 7.64 -4.78
C GLY A 41 -1.41 6.62 -4.47
N LEU A 42 -0.68 6.18 -5.46
CA LEU A 42 0.33 5.13 -5.33
C LEU A 42 1.47 5.56 -4.39
N GLY A 43 1.62 4.85 -3.26
CA GLY A 43 2.59 5.18 -2.22
C GLY A 43 2.35 6.54 -1.57
N ASN A 44 1.09 6.92 -1.38
CA ASN A 44 0.65 8.16 -0.75
C ASN A 44 1.20 9.43 -1.42
N ASN A 45 1.23 9.44 -2.77
CA ASN A 45 1.76 10.55 -3.54
C ASN A 45 0.75 11.68 -3.78
N GLU A 46 -0.52 11.48 -3.41
CA GLU A 46 -1.63 12.42 -3.59
C GLU A 46 -1.89 12.82 -5.06
N ILE A 47 -1.50 11.95 -6.01
CA ILE A 47 -1.62 12.16 -7.45
C ILE A 47 -2.61 11.15 -8.03
N GLY A 48 -3.60 11.64 -8.79
CA GLY A 48 -4.47 10.85 -9.65
C GLY A 48 -4.25 11.20 -11.12
N VAL A 49 -4.40 10.23 -12.00
CA VAL A 49 -4.33 10.41 -13.45
C VAL A 49 -5.72 10.16 -14.04
N ILE A 50 -6.18 11.11 -14.84
CA ILE A 50 -7.50 11.04 -15.46
C ILE A 50 -7.59 9.84 -16.40
N GLY A 51 -8.59 8.98 -16.17
CA GLY A 51 -8.80 7.73 -16.92
C GLY A 51 -7.99 6.54 -16.41
N GLU A 52 -7.24 6.70 -15.31
CA GLU A 52 -6.41 5.65 -14.75
C GLU A 52 -6.80 5.30 -13.30
N ASP A 53 -6.30 4.18 -12.83
CA ASP A 53 -6.52 3.68 -11.47
C ASP A 53 -5.96 4.61 -10.39
N PHE A 54 -6.73 4.81 -9.33
CA PHE A 54 -6.37 5.58 -8.15
C PHE A 54 -6.42 4.70 -6.90
N HIS A 55 -5.32 4.61 -6.20
CA HIS A 55 -5.18 3.87 -4.95
C HIS A 55 -5.73 4.68 -3.76
N PHE A 56 -6.54 4.04 -2.93
CA PHE A 56 -7.00 4.56 -1.64
C PHE A 56 -6.87 3.51 -0.54
N ASN A 57 -6.24 3.87 0.56
CA ASN A 57 -6.21 3.02 1.75
C ASN A 57 -6.47 3.85 3.01
N ALA A 58 -7.23 3.30 3.96
CA ALA A 58 -7.44 3.89 5.29
C ALA A 58 -7.86 2.84 6.31
N GLU A 59 -7.46 3.01 7.57
CA GLU A 59 -7.96 2.24 8.69
C GLU A 59 -9.08 3.02 9.39
N ILE A 60 -10.27 2.44 9.51
CA ILE A 60 -11.45 3.08 10.08
C ILE A 60 -11.87 2.35 11.35
N THR A 61 -12.13 3.11 12.41
CA THR A 61 -12.79 2.65 13.63
C THR A 61 -14.07 3.48 13.84
N ALA A 62 -15.24 2.85 13.85
CA ALA A 62 -16.51 3.53 14.10
C ALA A 62 -16.72 3.80 15.59
N GLY A 63 -17.49 4.82 15.91
CA GLY A 63 -17.99 5.07 17.26
C GLY A 63 -18.91 3.94 17.75
N ASP A 64 -19.89 3.56 16.92
CA ASP A 64 -20.71 2.35 17.08
C ASP A 64 -20.28 1.30 16.04
N LYS A 65 -21.02 1.14 14.96
CA LYS A 65 -20.70 0.31 13.78
C LYS A 65 -20.74 1.17 12.54
N ILE A 66 -19.92 0.88 11.56
CA ILE A 66 -19.94 1.59 10.28
C ILE A 66 -21.31 1.42 9.63
N GLU A 67 -21.91 2.49 9.18
CA GLU A 67 -23.07 2.48 8.28
C GLU A 67 -22.60 2.64 6.84
N ASN A 68 -21.74 3.64 6.57
CA ASN A 68 -21.25 3.95 5.23
C ASN A 68 -19.86 4.59 5.29
N VAL A 69 -19.06 4.32 4.26
CA VAL A 69 -17.83 5.05 3.94
C VAL A 69 -18.01 5.71 2.59
N GLN A 70 -17.87 7.02 2.53
CA GLN A 70 -18.06 7.82 1.33
C GLN A 70 -16.80 8.62 1.00
N ILE A 71 -16.48 8.72 -0.27
CA ILE A 71 -15.46 9.61 -0.80
C ILE A 71 -16.11 10.67 -1.67
N LYS A 72 -15.64 11.92 -1.54
CA LYS A 72 -15.96 13.02 -2.45
C LYS A 72 -14.68 13.66 -2.96
N ILE A 73 -14.59 13.86 -4.25
CA ILE A 73 -13.52 14.63 -4.90
C ILE A 73 -14.17 15.92 -5.40
N ILE A 74 -13.80 17.06 -4.82
CA ILE A 74 -14.48 18.34 -5.04
C ILE A 74 -13.47 19.39 -5.47
N GLN A 75 -13.83 20.17 -6.47
CA GLN A 75 -13.07 21.33 -6.93
C GLN A 75 -12.92 22.38 -5.82
N ARG A 76 -11.76 22.98 -5.73
CA ARG A 76 -11.46 24.04 -4.77
C ARG A 76 -11.89 25.40 -5.34
N SER A 77 -12.50 26.22 -4.52
CA SER A 77 -12.89 27.58 -4.90
C SER A 77 -11.71 28.52 -5.22
N THR A 78 -10.50 28.15 -4.77
CA THR A 78 -9.26 28.92 -4.99
C THR A 78 -8.55 28.57 -6.29
N GLU A 79 -9.01 27.54 -7.01
CA GLU A 79 -8.39 27.04 -8.23
C GLU A 79 -9.29 27.31 -9.44
N THR A 80 -8.69 27.35 -10.63
CA THR A 80 -9.42 27.52 -11.89
C THR A 80 -9.42 26.20 -12.67
N TYR A 81 -10.59 25.83 -13.19
CA TYR A 81 -10.77 24.56 -13.93
C TYR A 81 -11.37 24.83 -15.30
N THR A 82 -11.12 23.94 -16.24
CA THR A 82 -11.69 24.01 -17.59
C THR A 82 -13.19 23.73 -17.65
N LYS A 83 -13.72 23.06 -16.62
CA LYS A 83 -15.15 22.73 -16.46
C LYS A 83 -15.46 22.42 -15.00
N VAL A 84 -16.74 22.52 -14.64
CA VAL A 84 -17.24 22.08 -13.33
C VAL A 84 -17.24 20.54 -13.31
N TRP A 85 -16.69 19.96 -12.24
CA TRP A 85 -16.62 18.52 -12.06
C TRP A 85 -16.52 18.18 -10.57
N SER A 86 -17.14 17.06 -10.20
CA SER A 86 -16.98 16.42 -8.89
C SER A 86 -17.22 14.91 -9.05
N HIS A 87 -16.71 14.13 -8.12
CA HIS A 87 -16.91 12.68 -8.11
C HIS A 87 -17.25 12.21 -6.70
N GLU A 88 -18.13 11.21 -6.61
CA GLU A 88 -18.58 10.67 -5.34
C GLU A 88 -18.66 9.14 -5.41
N ILE A 89 -18.16 8.46 -4.39
CA ILE A 89 -18.19 7.00 -4.27
C ILE A 89 -18.72 6.64 -2.88
N ASN A 90 -19.62 5.67 -2.82
CA ASN A 90 -20.18 5.14 -1.58
C ASN A 90 -19.86 3.65 -1.43
N TRP A 91 -19.33 3.26 -0.28
CA TRP A 91 -18.99 1.88 0.05
C TRP A 91 -19.79 1.39 1.25
N THR A 92 -20.90 0.69 0.99
CA THR A 92 -21.79 0.12 2.01
C THR A 92 -21.34 -1.27 2.49
N GLN A 93 -20.39 -1.92 1.80
CA GLN A 93 -19.92 -3.26 2.16
C GLN A 93 -19.24 -3.36 3.52
N TYR A 94 -18.89 -2.24 4.15
CA TYR A 94 -18.32 -2.18 5.49
C TYR A 94 -19.37 -2.01 6.58
N ALA A 95 -20.67 -1.93 6.22
CA ALA A 95 -21.74 -1.74 7.15
C ALA A 95 -21.80 -2.87 8.21
N GLY A 96 -22.02 -2.51 9.45
CA GLY A 96 -22.06 -3.42 10.61
C GLY A 96 -20.69 -3.74 11.22
N ALA A 97 -19.56 -3.42 10.57
CA ALA A 97 -18.24 -3.60 11.14
C ALA A 97 -17.91 -2.49 12.17
N LYS A 98 -17.20 -2.86 13.25
CA LYS A 98 -16.65 -1.88 14.22
C LYS A 98 -15.39 -1.24 13.67
N ASN A 99 -14.54 -2.03 13.01
CA ASN A 99 -13.27 -1.64 12.39
C ASN A 99 -13.22 -2.16 10.97
N ALA A 100 -12.63 -1.39 10.06
CA ALA A 100 -12.40 -1.80 8.69
C ALA A 100 -11.09 -1.25 8.15
N THR A 101 -10.38 -2.05 7.37
CA THR A 101 -9.36 -1.57 6.44
C THR A 101 -10.04 -1.36 5.08
N VAL A 102 -10.11 -0.12 4.66
CA VAL A 102 -10.69 0.26 3.36
C VAL A 102 -9.55 0.39 2.38
N HIS A 103 -9.26 -0.69 1.65
CA HIS A 103 -8.29 -0.71 0.56
C HIS A 103 -9.08 -0.76 -0.75
N LYS A 104 -8.96 0.27 -1.58
CA LYS A 104 -9.72 0.43 -2.81
C LYS A 104 -8.87 0.95 -3.95
N HIS A 105 -9.17 0.42 -5.11
CA HIS A 105 -8.76 0.92 -6.40
C HIS A 105 -10.00 1.36 -7.17
N PHE A 106 -9.96 2.52 -7.80
CA PHE A 106 -11.03 3.04 -8.65
C PHE A 106 -10.46 3.99 -9.70
N ASP A 107 -11.05 3.99 -10.88
CA ASP A 107 -10.61 4.86 -11.96
C ASP A 107 -11.03 6.32 -11.71
N ILE A 108 -10.13 7.27 -11.93
CA ILE A 108 -10.49 8.68 -12.05
C ILE A 108 -11.25 8.86 -13.36
N PRO A 109 -12.53 9.33 -13.32
CA PRO A 109 -13.34 9.42 -14.53
C PRO A 109 -12.68 10.23 -15.66
N LEU A 110 -12.84 9.78 -16.91
CA LEU A 110 -12.28 10.43 -18.11
C LEU A 110 -12.79 11.87 -18.31
N ASP A 111 -13.94 12.18 -17.75
CA ASP A 111 -14.52 13.52 -17.78
C ASP A 111 -14.03 14.44 -16.65
N ALA A 112 -13.06 14.03 -15.84
CA ALA A 112 -12.47 14.89 -14.83
C ALA A 112 -11.73 16.08 -15.47
N ALA A 113 -11.67 17.21 -14.76
CA ALA A 113 -10.80 18.33 -15.13
C ALA A 113 -9.46 18.21 -14.39
N GLN A 114 -8.37 18.55 -15.06
CA GLN A 114 -7.07 18.63 -14.40
C GLN A 114 -7.05 19.75 -13.35
N GLY A 115 -6.37 19.53 -12.22
CA GLY A 115 -6.23 20.55 -11.16
C GLY A 115 -6.06 19.96 -9.77
N LYS A 116 -6.06 20.81 -8.75
CA LYS A 116 -5.99 20.43 -7.35
C LYS A 116 -7.40 20.31 -6.76
N TYR A 117 -7.64 19.27 -6.02
CA TYR A 117 -8.94 18.92 -5.46
C TYR A 117 -8.88 18.71 -3.96
N ASP A 118 -10.00 18.90 -3.30
CA ASP A 118 -10.26 18.38 -1.97
C ASP A 118 -10.75 16.94 -2.10
N PHE A 119 -10.05 16.04 -1.43
CA PHE A 119 -10.43 14.63 -1.28
C PHE A 119 -11.02 14.46 0.12
N ILE A 120 -12.33 14.24 0.20
CA ILE A 120 -13.08 14.21 1.45
C ILE A 120 -13.50 12.78 1.73
N ILE A 121 -13.08 12.26 2.90
CA ILE A 121 -13.44 10.94 3.39
C ILE A 121 -14.51 11.15 4.45
N ILE A 122 -15.69 10.55 4.28
CA ILE A 122 -16.80 10.65 5.21
C ILE A 122 -17.10 9.25 5.75
N VAL A 123 -17.03 9.10 7.06
CA VAL A 123 -17.45 7.88 7.74
C VAL A 123 -18.70 8.19 8.55
N THR A 124 -19.78 7.50 8.27
CA THR A 124 -21.03 7.56 9.04
C THR A 124 -21.16 6.26 9.81
N ASP A 125 -21.45 6.32 11.10
CA ASP A 125 -21.78 5.15 11.90
C ASP A 125 -23.31 4.97 12.08
N GLN A 126 -23.73 3.81 12.56
CA GLN A 126 -25.14 3.45 12.74
C GLN A 126 -25.86 4.31 13.80
N SER A 127 -25.13 5.02 14.65
CA SER A 127 -25.71 6.03 15.55
C SER A 127 -26.01 7.37 14.86
N GLY A 128 -25.64 7.50 13.58
CA GLY A 128 -25.75 8.73 12.80
C GLY A 128 -24.58 9.71 13.00
N THR A 129 -23.57 9.33 13.81
CA THR A 129 -22.38 10.16 14.01
C THR A 129 -21.51 10.14 12.76
N LYS A 130 -21.01 11.30 12.36
CA LYS A 130 -20.16 11.48 11.17
C LYS A 130 -18.79 11.99 11.55
N LEU A 131 -17.79 11.47 10.86
CA LEU A 131 -16.46 12.06 10.74
C LEU A 131 -16.22 12.42 9.29
N GLU A 132 -15.72 13.62 9.07
CA GLU A 132 -15.26 14.09 7.77
C GLU A 132 -13.78 14.41 7.88
N GLU A 133 -12.94 13.78 7.03
CA GLU A 133 -11.52 14.04 6.94
C GLU A 133 -11.21 14.54 5.54
N LYS A 134 -10.52 15.70 5.47
CA LYS A 134 -10.22 16.38 4.22
C LYS A 134 -8.72 16.29 3.93
N LYS A 135 -8.38 15.83 2.73
CA LYS A 135 -7.02 15.77 2.19
C LYS A 135 -6.96 16.50 0.84
N ASN A 136 -5.76 16.63 0.32
CA ASN A 136 -5.49 17.24 -0.96
C ASN A 136 -5.09 16.18 -1.97
N ILE A 137 -5.56 16.30 -3.22
CA ILE A 137 -5.02 15.52 -4.34
C ILE A 137 -4.84 16.44 -5.55
N THR A 138 -3.97 16.03 -6.47
CA THR A 138 -3.81 16.66 -7.77
C THR A 138 -4.18 15.67 -8.86
N LEU A 139 -5.09 16.05 -9.74
CA LEU A 139 -5.46 15.26 -10.92
C LEU A 139 -4.71 15.81 -12.14
N TYR A 140 -4.02 14.92 -12.86
CA TYR A 140 -3.34 15.23 -14.11
C TYR A 140 -4.03 14.56 -15.29
N ALA A 141 -4.07 15.23 -16.43
CA ALA A 141 -4.18 14.52 -17.70
C ALA A 141 -2.88 13.74 -17.92
N ALA A 142 -2.95 12.52 -18.46
CA ALA A 142 -1.79 11.64 -18.60
C ALA A 142 -0.60 12.30 -19.33
N GLY A 143 -0.86 13.10 -20.37
CA GLY A 143 0.17 13.83 -21.09
C GLY A 143 0.81 15.01 -20.35
N ASN A 144 0.28 15.41 -19.19
CA ASN A 144 0.75 16.55 -18.39
C ASN A 144 1.48 16.11 -17.12
N LEU A 145 1.65 14.81 -16.90
CA LEU A 145 2.51 14.34 -15.81
C LEU A 145 3.94 14.87 -16.00
N PRO A 146 4.59 15.36 -14.92
CA PRO A 146 5.96 15.85 -15.01
C PRO A 146 6.95 14.75 -15.38
N VAL A 147 6.66 13.51 -15.00
CA VAL A 147 7.32 12.26 -15.39
C VAL A 147 6.26 11.15 -15.46
N ASN A 148 6.47 10.21 -16.38
CA ASN A 148 5.62 9.03 -16.51
C ASN A 148 6.50 7.77 -16.62
N PRO A 149 6.95 7.20 -15.48
CA PRO A 149 7.81 6.02 -15.48
C PRO A 149 7.08 4.82 -16.10
N VAL A 150 7.65 4.23 -17.12
CA VAL A 150 7.15 3.02 -17.79
C VAL A 150 8.29 2.05 -18.00
N ALA A 151 8.10 0.76 -17.71
CA ALA A 151 9.09 -0.26 -18.02
C ALA A 151 9.19 -0.46 -19.53
N SER A 152 10.31 -0.01 -20.12
CA SER A 152 10.67 -0.30 -21.51
C SER A 152 11.36 -1.66 -21.65
N ILE A 153 12.05 -2.10 -20.61
CA ILE A 153 12.62 -3.46 -20.48
C ILE A 153 12.31 -3.99 -19.08
N PHE A 154 11.80 -5.22 -19.03
CA PHE A 154 11.62 -5.98 -17.82
C PHE A 154 11.90 -7.45 -18.13
N ASN A 155 13.17 -7.84 -17.98
CA ASN A 155 13.65 -9.17 -18.32
C ASN A 155 14.26 -9.86 -17.11
N VAL A 156 14.06 -11.17 -17.00
CA VAL A 156 14.73 -12.04 -16.01
C VAL A 156 15.49 -13.14 -16.76
N HIS A 157 16.70 -13.43 -16.29
CA HIS A 157 17.58 -14.48 -16.81
C HIS A 157 17.86 -15.50 -15.71
N LYS A 158 17.90 -16.76 -16.11
CA LYS A 158 18.32 -17.91 -15.33
C LYS A 158 19.56 -18.52 -15.97
N ASN A 159 20.67 -18.53 -15.26
CA ASN A 159 21.94 -19.08 -15.78
C ASN A 159 22.31 -18.48 -17.16
N ASP A 160 22.17 -17.15 -17.28
CA ASP A 160 22.40 -16.36 -18.48
C ASP A 160 21.42 -16.58 -19.66
N ALA A 161 20.49 -17.53 -19.54
CA ALA A 161 19.41 -17.72 -20.51
C ALA A 161 18.16 -16.90 -20.13
N ALA A 162 17.39 -16.46 -21.11
CA ALA A 162 16.13 -15.76 -20.84
C ALA A 162 15.15 -16.67 -20.11
N PHE A 163 14.64 -16.21 -18.96
CA PHE A 163 13.57 -16.86 -18.19
C PHE A 163 12.23 -16.16 -18.40
N PHE A 164 12.25 -14.83 -18.33
CA PHE A 164 11.10 -13.97 -18.62
C PHE A 164 11.54 -12.83 -19.51
N ARG A 165 10.86 -12.63 -20.63
CA ARG A 165 11.20 -11.59 -21.62
C ARG A 165 9.96 -11.17 -22.41
N LYS A 166 9.81 -9.87 -22.71
CA LYS A 166 8.69 -9.30 -23.48
C LYS A 166 7.32 -9.71 -22.91
N GLY A 167 7.18 -9.72 -21.59
CA GLY A 167 5.94 -10.04 -20.90
C GLY A 167 5.58 -11.54 -20.84
N LYS A 168 6.50 -12.45 -21.21
CA LYS A 168 6.23 -13.90 -21.27
C LYS A 168 7.36 -14.71 -20.65
N TYR A 169 7.01 -15.84 -20.01
CA TYR A 169 7.97 -16.87 -19.60
C TYR A 169 8.44 -17.62 -20.85
N THR A 170 9.75 -17.94 -20.89
CA THR A 170 10.36 -18.64 -22.03
C THR A 170 9.99 -20.12 -22.03
N LEU A 171 9.91 -20.74 -20.84
CA LEU A 171 9.50 -22.11 -20.63
C LEU A 171 8.42 -22.16 -19.55
N GLU A 172 7.28 -22.77 -19.87
CA GLU A 172 6.21 -23.00 -18.90
C GLU A 172 6.64 -24.05 -17.88
N GLY A 173 6.37 -23.79 -16.58
CA GLY A 173 6.72 -24.70 -15.48
C GLY A 173 8.20 -24.73 -15.10
N ASP A 174 9.07 -23.90 -15.69
CA ASP A 174 10.46 -23.79 -15.23
C ASP A 174 10.52 -23.08 -13.87
N SER A 175 11.50 -23.47 -13.05
CA SER A 175 11.75 -22.92 -11.72
C SER A 175 13.24 -22.74 -11.48
N PHE A 176 13.59 -21.75 -10.65
CA PHE A 176 14.95 -21.60 -10.15
C PHE A 176 15.25 -22.65 -9.08
N LYS A 177 16.48 -23.16 -9.08
CA LYS A 177 16.98 -24.16 -8.11
C LYS A 177 18.13 -23.56 -7.30
N THR A 178 18.50 -24.23 -6.21
CA THR A 178 19.71 -23.88 -5.45
C THR A 178 20.91 -23.74 -6.38
N ALA A 179 21.69 -22.69 -6.20
CA ALA A 179 22.85 -22.29 -6.99
C ALA A 179 22.55 -21.80 -8.42
N ASP A 180 21.28 -21.80 -8.88
CA ASP A 180 20.95 -21.11 -10.13
C ASP A 180 21.24 -19.61 -10.00
N LYS A 181 21.79 -19.04 -11.07
CA LYS A 181 22.10 -17.64 -11.20
C LYS A 181 20.84 -16.88 -11.61
N PHE A 182 20.32 -16.03 -10.72
CA PHE A 182 19.30 -15.04 -11.03
C PHE A 182 19.95 -13.77 -11.51
N ALA A 183 19.49 -13.23 -12.64
CA ALA A 183 19.85 -11.91 -13.12
C ALA A 183 18.64 -11.24 -13.75
N SER A 184 18.59 -9.91 -13.72
CA SER A 184 17.48 -9.16 -14.30
C SER A 184 17.95 -7.85 -14.89
N GLN A 185 17.34 -7.45 -16.01
CA GLN A 185 17.42 -6.12 -16.59
C GLN A 185 16.08 -5.42 -16.48
N VAL A 186 16.06 -4.29 -15.79
CA VAL A 186 14.90 -3.40 -15.72
C VAL A 186 15.33 -2.01 -16.23
N THR A 187 14.61 -1.50 -17.23
CA THR A 187 14.81 -0.16 -17.77
C THR A 187 13.49 0.58 -17.73
N LEU A 188 13.47 1.74 -17.11
CA LEU A 188 12.35 2.68 -17.14
C LEU A 188 12.62 3.74 -18.20
N SER A 189 11.59 4.16 -18.91
CA SER A 189 11.55 5.38 -19.71
C SER A 189 10.64 6.41 -19.05
N GLY A 190 10.68 7.66 -19.51
CA GLY A 190 9.80 8.71 -19.00
C GLY A 190 10.21 9.27 -17.63
N VAL A 191 11.48 9.18 -17.26
CA VAL A 191 12.02 9.69 -15.99
C VAL A 191 12.95 10.88 -16.19
N LYS A 192 13.00 11.79 -15.21
CA LYS A 192 13.96 12.91 -15.10
C LYS A 192 14.12 13.33 -13.64
N GLY A 193 15.01 14.28 -13.35
CA GLY A 193 15.29 14.71 -11.97
C GLY A 193 16.02 13.64 -11.19
N ASN A 194 15.57 13.35 -9.96
CA ASN A 194 16.15 12.37 -9.06
C ASN A 194 15.18 11.19 -8.87
N GLY A 195 15.72 9.99 -8.79
CA GLY A 195 14.91 8.80 -8.54
C GLY A 195 15.73 7.61 -8.06
N LYS A 196 15.03 6.66 -7.44
CA LYS A 196 15.62 5.44 -6.88
C LYS A 196 14.75 4.24 -7.22
N MET A 197 15.39 3.13 -7.54
CA MET A 197 14.72 1.86 -7.84
C MET A 197 15.33 0.74 -7.00
N TYR A 198 14.46 -0.07 -6.40
CA TYR A 198 14.78 -1.36 -5.80
C TYR A 198 14.24 -2.48 -6.66
N LEU A 199 15.04 -3.53 -6.84
CA LEU A 199 14.66 -4.78 -7.45
C LEU A 199 14.70 -5.86 -6.36
N LEU A 200 13.56 -6.51 -6.09
CA LEU A 200 13.32 -7.31 -4.90
C LEU A 200 12.83 -8.71 -5.27
N LEU A 201 13.26 -9.73 -4.53
CA LEU A 201 12.63 -11.05 -4.48
C LEU A 201 11.88 -11.19 -3.15
N ILE A 202 10.61 -11.53 -3.20
CA ILE A 202 9.72 -11.56 -2.03
C ILE A 202 8.90 -12.85 -2.06
N GLN A 203 8.99 -13.66 -1.02
CA GLN A 203 8.15 -14.86 -0.92
C GLN A 203 6.66 -14.46 -0.89
N LYS A 204 5.83 -15.10 -1.72
CA LYS A 204 4.39 -14.81 -1.77
C LYS A 204 3.66 -15.10 -0.46
N ASN A 205 4.15 -16.05 0.34
CA ASN A 205 3.57 -16.39 1.64
C ASN A 205 3.65 -15.24 2.65
N THR A 206 4.57 -14.27 2.47
CA THR A 206 4.69 -13.08 3.33
C THR A 206 3.57 -12.06 3.10
N LYS A 207 2.80 -12.21 2.00
CA LYS A 207 1.72 -11.29 1.57
C LYS A 207 2.18 -9.82 1.51
N HIS A 208 3.48 -9.61 1.21
CA HIS A 208 4.08 -8.29 1.09
C HIS A 208 4.37 -8.00 -0.38
N ILE A 209 3.79 -6.93 -0.92
CA ILE A 209 4.04 -6.40 -2.28
C ILE A 209 4.08 -4.89 -2.14
N PRO A 210 5.28 -4.28 -2.04
CA PRO A 210 5.40 -2.83 -1.95
C PRO A 210 5.07 -2.18 -3.29
N GLU A 211 4.30 -1.12 -3.27
CA GLU A 211 3.95 -0.29 -4.43
C GLU A 211 4.83 0.97 -4.52
N SER A 212 5.54 1.28 -3.44
CA SER A 212 6.54 2.35 -3.38
C SER A 212 7.75 1.94 -2.55
N ILE A 213 8.86 2.66 -2.71
CA ILE A 213 10.07 2.40 -1.91
C ILE A 213 9.86 2.63 -0.42
N ASP A 214 8.92 3.50 -0.05
CA ASP A 214 8.62 3.83 1.35
C ASP A 214 7.84 2.72 2.06
N GLN A 215 7.24 1.79 1.31
CA GLN A 215 6.49 0.64 1.83
C GLN A 215 7.34 -0.62 1.96
N ILE A 216 8.63 -0.59 1.59
CA ILE A 216 9.49 -1.78 1.63
C ILE A 216 9.72 -2.21 3.07
N ASP A 217 9.23 -3.39 3.44
CA ASP A 217 9.57 -4.08 4.69
C ASP A 217 10.84 -4.93 4.47
N PHE A 218 11.99 -4.38 4.80
CA PHE A 218 13.29 -5.05 4.59
C PHE A 218 13.44 -6.37 5.37
N SER A 219 12.59 -6.66 6.32
CA SER A 219 12.56 -7.96 7.01
C SER A 219 11.94 -9.09 6.17
N LYS A 220 11.23 -8.76 5.08
CA LYS A 220 10.49 -9.69 4.22
C LYS A 220 11.05 -9.80 2.79
N VAL A 221 11.99 -8.93 2.41
CA VAL A 221 12.49 -8.85 1.04
C VAL A 221 13.95 -9.26 0.93
N ILE A 222 14.32 -9.87 -0.18
CA ILE A 222 15.70 -10.09 -0.61
C ILE A 222 15.98 -9.05 -1.68
N VAL A 223 16.92 -8.15 -1.42
CA VAL A 223 17.29 -7.10 -2.37
C VAL A 223 18.21 -7.68 -3.43
N TYR A 224 17.73 -7.68 -4.68
CA TYR A 224 18.52 -8.09 -5.84
C TYR A 224 19.40 -6.97 -6.35
N ASP A 225 18.87 -5.73 -6.41
CA ASP A 225 19.61 -4.58 -6.89
C ASP A 225 19.03 -3.28 -6.32
N VAL A 226 19.90 -2.24 -6.20
CA VAL A 226 19.52 -0.87 -5.81
C VAL A 226 20.26 0.10 -6.72
N ILE A 227 19.52 0.97 -7.39
CA ILE A 227 20.08 1.98 -8.28
C ILE A 227 19.38 3.33 -8.12
N GLU A 228 20.14 4.39 -8.40
CA GLU A 228 19.67 5.78 -8.32
C GLU A 228 20.09 6.54 -9.58
N HIS A 229 19.28 7.51 -9.96
CA HIS A 229 19.69 8.57 -10.89
C HIS A 229 19.54 9.92 -10.21
N LYS A 230 20.39 10.86 -10.59
CA LYS A 230 20.43 12.21 -10.02
C LYS A 230 20.54 13.25 -11.11
N ASP A 231 19.86 14.37 -10.88
CA ASP A 231 19.97 15.60 -11.69
C ASP A 231 19.78 15.39 -13.19
N MET A 232 18.95 14.41 -13.59
CA MET A 232 18.59 14.22 -15.00
C MET A 232 17.77 15.42 -15.48
N ALA A 233 18.38 16.28 -16.32
CA ALA A 233 17.76 17.51 -16.81
C ALA A 233 16.59 17.21 -17.75
N GLU A 234 16.75 16.23 -18.65
CA GLU A 234 15.79 15.88 -19.67
C GLU A 234 15.11 14.54 -19.37
N VAL A 235 13.91 14.37 -19.93
CA VAL A 235 13.20 13.08 -19.85
C VAL A 235 13.97 12.02 -20.63
N GLY A 236 14.28 10.91 -19.96
CA GLY A 236 15.12 9.86 -20.55
C GLY A 236 14.85 8.48 -19.99
N GLY A 237 15.80 7.58 -20.22
CA GLY A 237 15.81 6.22 -19.72
C GLY A 237 16.67 6.08 -18.47
N PHE A 238 16.28 5.12 -17.58
CA PHE A 238 17.01 4.75 -16.38
C PHE A 238 17.03 3.23 -16.25
N SER A 239 18.21 2.65 -16.08
CA SER A 239 18.38 1.19 -16.14
C SER A 239 19.36 0.70 -15.09
N ASN A 240 19.17 -0.54 -14.61
CA ASN A 240 20.12 -1.22 -13.74
C ASN A 240 21.33 -1.80 -14.51
N ILE A 241 21.34 -1.76 -15.84
CA ILE A 241 22.52 -1.94 -16.70
C ILE A 241 22.81 -0.63 -17.39
N THR A 242 24.08 -0.22 -17.44
CA THR A 242 24.49 0.99 -18.14
C THR A 242 25.62 0.70 -19.11
N PHE A 243 25.69 1.52 -20.17
CA PHE A 243 26.68 1.43 -21.18
C PHE A 243 27.43 2.79 -21.27
N ASP A 244 28.68 2.78 -21.69
CA ASP A 244 29.42 3.98 -22.02
C ASP A 244 29.05 4.51 -23.40
N GLU A 245 29.70 5.58 -23.83
CA GLU A 245 29.54 6.20 -25.15
C GLU A 245 29.92 5.30 -26.35
N ASN A 246 30.70 4.24 -26.10
CA ASN A 246 31.12 3.25 -27.09
C ASN A 246 30.23 1.99 -27.07
N ASN A 247 29.12 2.01 -26.33
CA ASN A 247 28.24 0.85 -26.06
C ASN A 247 28.93 -0.31 -25.32
N ILE A 248 29.98 -0.03 -24.57
CA ILE A 248 30.62 -1.01 -23.69
C ILE A 248 29.89 -0.98 -22.35
N VAL A 249 29.62 -2.16 -21.77
CA VAL A 249 28.93 -2.27 -20.48
C VAL A 249 29.75 -1.59 -19.39
N ASN A 250 29.24 -0.48 -18.85
CA ASN A 250 29.84 0.28 -17.76
C ASN A 250 29.39 -0.29 -16.39
N ARG A 251 28.09 -0.53 -16.24
CA ARG A 251 27.52 -1.21 -15.06
C ARG A 251 26.75 -2.45 -15.53
N PRO A 252 27.27 -3.67 -15.33
CA PRO A 252 26.48 -4.87 -15.56
C PRO A 252 25.38 -4.99 -14.51
N TYR A 253 24.29 -5.65 -14.84
CA TYR A 253 23.33 -6.05 -13.81
C TYR A 253 24.01 -7.04 -12.85
N PRO A 254 23.72 -6.97 -11.55
CA PRO A 254 24.29 -7.91 -10.58
C PRO A 254 23.75 -9.30 -10.80
N THR A 255 24.39 -10.27 -10.19
CA THR A 255 23.90 -11.64 -10.11
C THR A 255 23.58 -11.99 -8.66
N LEU A 256 22.55 -12.80 -8.46
CA LEU A 256 22.21 -13.38 -7.17
C LEU A 256 22.07 -14.88 -7.34
N LEU A 257 22.89 -15.67 -6.65
CA LEU A 257 22.71 -17.12 -6.66
C LEU A 257 21.57 -17.49 -5.71
N ILE A 258 20.66 -18.36 -6.14
CA ILE A 258 19.60 -18.86 -5.26
C ILE A 258 20.23 -19.68 -4.13
N GLY A 259 19.88 -19.35 -2.88
CA GLY A 259 20.45 -19.99 -1.69
C GLY A 259 21.64 -19.26 -1.05
N VAL A 260 22.10 -18.11 -1.59
CA VAL A 260 23.16 -17.33 -0.94
C VAL A 260 22.71 -16.80 0.42
N VAL A 261 23.70 -16.54 1.29
CA VAL A 261 23.44 -16.08 2.68
C VAL A 261 23.21 -14.57 2.80
N LYS A 262 23.63 -13.77 1.81
CA LYS A 262 23.49 -12.31 1.82
C LYS A 262 22.88 -11.81 0.52
N ASP A 263 22.08 -10.76 0.64
CA ASP A 263 21.51 -10.04 -0.50
C ASP A 263 22.47 -8.98 -1.08
N ASN A 264 22.03 -8.32 -2.15
CA ASN A 264 22.82 -7.27 -2.83
C ASN A 264 22.45 -5.85 -2.35
N ASN A 265 21.89 -5.67 -1.17
CA ASN A 265 21.51 -4.34 -0.69
C ASN A 265 22.75 -3.43 -0.53
N ILE A 266 22.61 -2.17 -0.93
CA ILE A 266 23.65 -1.16 -0.88
C ILE A 266 23.19 -0.02 0.05
N PRO A 267 24.06 0.50 0.93
CA PRO A 267 25.50 0.20 1.09
C PRO A 267 25.79 -1.09 1.89
N ASN A 268 24.80 -1.67 2.57
CA ASN A 268 24.99 -2.79 3.47
C ASN A 268 24.14 -3.99 3.06
N SER A 269 24.78 -5.01 2.50
CA SER A 269 24.11 -6.29 2.24
C SER A 269 23.63 -6.92 3.55
N GLN A 270 22.43 -7.52 3.50
CA GLN A 270 21.75 -8.08 4.66
C GLN A 270 21.73 -9.59 4.61
N ASP A 271 21.81 -10.26 5.78
CA ASP A 271 21.68 -11.70 5.87
C ASP A 271 20.26 -12.15 5.49
N ILE A 272 20.18 -13.17 4.62
CA ILE A 272 18.89 -13.73 4.15
C ILE A 272 18.42 -14.78 5.17
N THR A 273 17.78 -14.30 6.23
CA THR A 273 17.31 -15.11 7.38
C THR A 273 15.90 -14.72 7.81
N GLY A 274 15.30 -15.45 8.74
CA GLY A 274 13.97 -15.15 9.26
C GLY A 274 12.87 -15.26 8.19
N SER A 275 11.98 -14.29 8.11
CA SER A 275 10.86 -14.29 7.17
C SER A 275 11.26 -14.13 5.69
N ARG A 276 12.51 -13.76 5.41
CA ARG A 276 13.07 -13.71 4.05
C ARG A 276 14.07 -14.84 3.74
N ALA A 277 14.23 -15.83 4.65
CA ALA A 277 15.04 -17.00 4.39
C ALA A 277 14.56 -17.72 3.13
N TRP A 278 15.52 -18.25 2.36
CA TRP A 278 15.17 -19.01 1.18
C TRP A 278 14.28 -20.21 1.52
N GLY A 279 13.30 -20.48 0.68
CA GLY A 279 12.38 -21.61 0.77
C GLY A 279 11.81 -21.98 -0.59
N SER A 280 11.37 -23.21 -0.79
CA SER A 280 10.64 -23.59 -2.01
C SER A 280 9.28 -22.89 -2.06
N GLY A 281 8.85 -22.46 -3.25
CA GLY A 281 7.58 -21.80 -3.51
C GLY A 281 7.69 -20.64 -4.46
N ASP A 282 6.59 -19.91 -4.60
CA ASP A 282 6.53 -18.75 -5.47
C ASP A 282 7.09 -17.51 -4.79
N TYR A 283 7.89 -16.77 -5.52
CA TYR A 283 8.37 -15.44 -5.18
C TYR A 283 7.78 -14.42 -6.15
N ASN A 284 7.53 -13.22 -5.67
CA ASN A 284 7.36 -12.05 -6.54
C ASN A 284 8.74 -11.43 -6.78
N PHE A 285 9.13 -11.27 -8.05
CA PHE A 285 10.19 -10.35 -8.43
C PHE A 285 9.52 -9.00 -8.67
N VAL A 286 9.85 -8.04 -7.83
CA VAL A 286 9.20 -6.72 -7.81
C VAL A 286 10.25 -5.65 -8.11
N ALA A 287 9.98 -4.81 -9.11
CA ALA A 287 10.68 -3.56 -9.29
C ALA A 287 9.82 -2.44 -8.70
N VAL A 288 10.40 -1.67 -7.78
CA VAL A 288 9.75 -0.53 -7.14
C VAL A 288 10.60 0.71 -7.38
N TYR A 289 10.00 1.74 -7.96
CA TYR A 289 10.66 2.99 -8.27
C TYR A 289 9.93 4.17 -7.67
N LYS A 290 10.69 5.15 -7.19
CA LYS A 290 10.18 6.47 -6.78
C LYS A 290 11.01 7.56 -7.44
N ASN A 291 10.33 8.42 -8.18
CA ASN A 291 10.89 9.72 -8.56
C ASN A 291 10.79 10.66 -7.36
N THR A 292 11.92 11.01 -6.77
CA THR A 292 11.97 11.80 -5.54
C THR A 292 11.81 13.29 -5.78
N THR A 293 12.03 13.76 -7.03
CA THR A 293 11.81 15.16 -7.41
C THR A 293 10.33 15.47 -7.56
N TYR A 294 9.55 14.56 -8.13
CA TYR A 294 8.14 14.79 -8.45
C TYR A 294 7.16 13.94 -7.61
N ASN A 295 7.68 13.15 -6.67
CA ASN A 295 6.92 12.23 -5.81
C ASN A 295 5.99 11.28 -6.60
N ILE A 296 6.50 10.74 -7.73
CA ILE A 296 5.78 9.79 -8.57
C ILE A 296 6.38 8.40 -8.36
N ASN A 297 5.53 7.44 -8.02
CA ASN A 297 5.89 6.05 -7.81
C ASN A 297 5.52 5.20 -9.02
N TRP A 298 6.23 4.09 -9.18
CA TRP A 298 5.94 3.06 -10.15
C TRP A 298 6.36 1.70 -9.58
N SER A 299 5.58 0.67 -9.82
CA SER A 299 5.93 -0.70 -9.46
C SER A 299 5.46 -1.69 -10.52
N GLN A 300 6.18 -2.79 -10.64
CA GLN A 300 5.78 -3.94 -11.46
C GLN A 300 6.29 -5.22 -10.83
N ALA A 301 5.48 -6.27 -10.88
CA ALA A 301 5.84 -7.58 -10.33
C ALA A 301 5.57 -8.71 -11.32
N ILE A 302 6.40 -9.77 -11.24
CA ILE A 302 6.17 -11.06 -11.89
C ILE A 302 6.42 -12.19 -10.90
N THR A 303 5.87 -13.36 -11.16
CA THR A 303 6.10 -14.55 -10.33
C THR A 303 7.38 -15.29 -10.73
N ILE A 304 8.20 -15.66 -9.76
CA ILE A 304 9.41 -16.47 -9.93
C ILE A 304 9.27 -17.75 -9.07
N PRO A 305 9.02 -18.90 -9.66
CA PRO A 305 9.01 -20.17 -8.94
C PRO A 305 10.44 -20.56 -8.52
N ILE A 306 10.62 -20.96 -7.24
CA ILE A 306 11.91 -21.43 -6.69
C ILE A 306 11.69 -22.80 -6.06
N THR A 307 12.58 -23.76 -6.35
CA THR A 307 12.59 -25.12 -5.79
C THR A 307 13.97 -25.38 -5.20
N LEU A 308 14.05 -25.51 -3.87
CA LEU A 308 15.29 -25.79 -3.13
C LEU A 308 15.45 -27.27 -2.85
#